data_65e45406b6174e6d2f2c122a477b9041
#
_entry.id   65e45406b6174e6d2f2c122a477b9041
#
_cell.length_a   1.000
_cell.length_b   1.000
_cell.length_c   1.000
_cell.angle_alpha   90.00
_cell.angle_beta   90.00
_cell.angle_gamma   90.00
#
_symmetry.space_group_name_H-M   'P 1'
#
loop_
_entity.id
_entity.type
_entity.pdbx_description
1 polymer ?
#
loop_
_entity_poly.entity_id
_entity_poly.type
_entity_poly.pdbx_seq_one_letter_code
_entity_poly.pdbx_strand_id
1 'polypeptide(L)'
;SSRLPVPDYEAETRRDIAGLRIGVPRNYFYDVATDEIRAAMERSLAALEGEGARLVEIDVPDVAPMAELSRAIVYAEATALHGAWLRQRPLDYTPQVRVRASTGLGIPASVYLESLLLRMPLLQRFVGEVFSRCDVLHSPTLPIPVPRLDETDVGGGGALWAILSRLVHNTAPFNYL
;
A
#
# COMPACT_ATOMS: atom_id res chain seq x y z
N SER A 1 -15.99 4.38 10.10
CA SER A 1 -16.16 5.79 9.70
C SER A 1 -15.64 6.69 10.81
N SER A 2 -14.92 7.75 10.46
CA SER A 2 -14.47 8.78 11.42
C SER A 2 -15.66 9.65 11.85
N ARG A 3 -15.68 10.08 13.13
CA ARG A 3 -16.61 11.08 13.67
C ARG A 3 -16.00 12.48 13.72
N LEU A 4 -14.75 12.62 13.27
CA LEU A 4 -14.09 13.92 13.20
C LEU A 4 -14.77 14.82 12.18
N PRO A 5 -14.80 16.15 12.38
CA PRO A 5 -15.26 17.08 11.37
C PRO A 5 -14.46 16.89 10.07
N VAL A 6 -15.13 17.02 8.94
CA VAL A 6 -14.46 17.01 7.62
C VAL A 6 -13.79 18.36 7.42
N PRO A 7 -12.46 18.41 7.24
CA PRO A 7 -11.77 19.67 6.93
C PRO A 7 -12.20 20.23 5.57
N ASP A 8 -11.99 21.52 5.37
CA ASP A 8 -12.09 22.14 4.05
C ASP A 8 -10.84 21.81 3.23
N TYR A 9 -10.85 20.66 2.57
CA TYR A 9 -9.72 20.18 1.78
C TYR A 9 -9.38 21.12 0.61
N GLU A 10 -10.34 21.83 0.06
CA GLU A 10 -10.07 22.78 -1.02
C GLU A 10 -9.28 24.00 -0.52
N ALA A 11 -9.65 24.54 0.65
CA ALA A 11 -8.88 25.61 1.27
C ALA A 11 -7.46 25.16 1.64
N GLU A 12 -7.29 23.92 2.11
CA GLU A 12 -5.99 23.35 2.46
C GLU A 12 -5.04 23.24 1.25
N THR A 13 -5.53 22.99 0.03
CA THR A 13 -4.68 22.91 -1.18
C THR A 13 -4.04 24.24 -1.57
N ARG A 14 -4.49 25.36 -1.00
CA ARG A 14 -3.96 26.72 -1.27
C ARG A 14 -2.90 27.16 -0.24
N ARG A 15 -2.59 26.30 0.74
CA ARG A 15 -1.57 26.61 1.74
C ARG A 15 -0.17 26.51 1.17
N ASP A 16 0.68 27.40 1.63
CA ASP A 16 2.11 27.34 1.43
C ASP A 16 2.69 26.07 2.09
N ILE A 17 3.61 25.41 1.41
CA ILE A 17 4.32 24.22 1.91
C ILE A 17 5.73 24.55 2.40
N ALA A 18 6.12 25.82 2.45
CA ALA A 18 7.44 26.22 2.92
C ALA A 18 7.68 25.68 4.35
N GLY A 19 8.77 24.97 4.53
CA GLY A 19 9.16 24.34 5.79
C GLY A 19 8.49 23.01 6.09
N LEU A 20 7.51 22.55 5.30
CA LEU A 20 6.90 21.21 5.43
C LEU A 20 7.99 20.13 5.32
N ARG A 21 8.05 19.25 6.31
CA ARG A 21 9.04 18.16 6.33
C ARG A 21 8.49 16.97 5.54
N ILE A 22 9.13 16.68 4.41
CA ILE A 22 8.75 15.55 3.54
C ILE A 22 9.72 14.40 3.80
N GLY A 23 9.21 13.30 4.36
CA GLY A 23 9.95 12.07 4.58
C GLY A 23 10.17 11.32 3.27
N VAL A 24 11.42 11.05 2.95
CA VAL A 24 11.81 10.24 1.78
C VAL A 24 12.34 8.90 2.29
N PRO A 25 11.63 7.79 2.08
CA PRO A 25 12.06 6.47 2.55
C PRO A 25 13.35 6.04 1.85
N ARG A 26 14.34 5.54 2.64
CA ARG A 26 15.57 4.96 2.09
C ARG A 26 15.46 3.47 1.82
N ASN A 27 14.43 2.81 2.35
CA ASN A 27 14.22 1.37 2.28
C ASN A 27 12.88 1.02 1.64
N TYR A 28 12.81 -0.16 1.05
CA TYR A 28 11.62 -0.83 0.53
C TYR A 28 10.99 -0.17 -0.71
N PHE A 29 10.52 1.07 -0.62
CA PHE A 29 9.63 1.69 -1.64
C PHE A 29 10.32 1.96 -2.97
N TYR A 30 11.61 2.25 -2.93
CA TYR A 30 12.42 2.53 -4.13
C TYR A 30 13.26 1.34 -4.57
N ASP A 31 13.40 0.28 -3.76
CA ASP A 31 14.30 -0.83 -4.04
C ASP A 31 13.96 -1.54 -5.35
N VAL A 32 12.66 -1.65 -5.63
CA VAL A 32 12.12 -2.32 -6.83
C VAL A 32 11.57 -1.34 -7.88
N ALA A 33 11.76 -0.03 -7.68
CA ALA A 33 11.32 0.98 -8.63
C ALA A 33 12.14 0.95 -9.92
N THR A 34 11.48 1.08 -11.07
CA THR A 34 12.16 1.28 -12.35
C THR A 34 12.81 2.66 -12.42
N ASP A 35 13.81 2.81 -13.33
CA ASP A 35 14.49 4.10 -13.53
C ASP A 35 13.52 5.22 -13.93
N GLU A 36 12.48 4.89 -14.72
CA GLU A 36 11.42 5.84 -15.08
C GLU A 36 10.68 6.37 -13.85
N ILE A 37 10.31 5.47 -12.93
CA ILE A 37 9.64 5.85 -11.68
C ILE A 37 10.58 6.65 -10.80
N ARG A 38 11.85 6.22 -10.64
CA ARG A 38 12.86 6.97 -9.87
C ARG A 38 12.99 8.38 -10.38
N ALA A 39 13.19 8.57 -11.69
CA ALA A 39 13.32 9.88 -12.32
C ALA A 39 12.06 10.74 -12.14
N ALA A 40 10.86 10.16 -12.18
CA ALA A 40 9.61 10.89 -11.93
C ALA A 40 9.52 11.36 -10.47
N MET A 41 9.91 10.51 -9.52
CA MET A 41 9.91 10.84 -8.09
C MET A 41 10.97 11.90 -7.76
N GLU A 42 12.15 11.84 -8.37
CA GLU A 42 13.19 12.87 -8.23
C GLU A 42 12.71 14.23 -8.71
N ARG A 43 12.03 14.28 -9.87
CA ARG A 43 11.42 15.53 -10.35
C ARG A 43 10.34 16.07 -9.40
N SER A 44 9.52 15.17 -8.83
CA SER A 44 8.51 15.54 -7.83
C SER A 44 9.14 16.12 -6.58
N LEU A 45 10.19 15.47 -6.05
CA LEU A 45 10.92 15.96 -4.87
C LEU A 45 11.59 17.32 -5.13
N ALA A 46 12.22 17.49 -6.29
CA ALA A 46 12.82 18.76 -6.68
C ALA A 46 11.80 19.90 -6.79
N ALA A 47 10.60 19.62 -7.30
CA ALA A 47 9.51 20.59 -7.34
C ALA A 47 9.05 20.99 -5.93
N LEU A 48 8.86 20.02 -5.02
CA LEU A 48 8.45 20.28 -3.65
C LEU A 48 9.52 21.07 -2.86
N GLU A 49 10.79 20.76 -3.08
CA GLU A 49 11.90 21.51 -2.50
C GLU A 49 11.98 22.93 -3.06
N GLY A 50 11.70 23.10 -4.36
CA GLY A 50 11.59 24.41 -5.02
C GLY A 50 10.49 25.29 -4.45
N GLU A 51 9.39 24.69 -3.95
CA GLU A 51 8.31 25.37 -3.22
C GLU A 51 8.60 25.52 -1.71
N GLY A 52 9.83 25.26 -1.27
CA GLY A 52 10.29 25.50 0.10
C GLY A 52 10.08 24.36 1.08
N ALA A 53 9.65 23.21 0.66
CA ALA A 53 9.59 22.03 1.54
C ALA A 53 10.98 21.54 1.91
N ARG A 54 11.09 20.79 3.02
CA ARG A 54 12.34 20.21 3.52
C ARG A 54 12.31 18.70 3.35
N LEU A 55 13.23 18.16 2.55
CA LEU A 55 13.37 16.72 2.38
C LEU A 55 14.11 16.11 3.59
N VAL A 56 13.57 15.04 4.14
CA VAL A 56 14.14 14.32 5.28
C VAL A 56 14.24 12.84 4.92
N GLU A 57 15.46 12.32 4.81
CA GLU A 57 15.66 10.88 4.64
C GLU A 57 15.23 10.14 5.90
N ILE A 58 14.44 9.09 5.74
CA ILE A 58 13.94 8.26 6.84
C ILE A 58 14.01 6.78 6.48
N ASP A 59 14.14 5.95 7.51
CA ASP A 59 13.89 4.52 7.42
C ASP A 59 12.47 4.25 7.94
N VAL A 60 11.68 3.52 7.19
CA VAL A 60 10.33 3.13 7.59
C VAL A 60 10.40 1.76 8.25
N PRO A 61 10.00 1.64 9.53
CA PRO A 61 10.13 0.38 10.26
C PRO A 61 9.11 -0.66 9.77
N ASP A 62 9.48 -1.93 9.86
CA ASP A 62 8.60 -3.10 9.68
C ASP A 62 7.79 -3.16 8.38
N VAL A 63 8.23 -2.47 7.31
CA VAL A 63 7.44 -2.34 6.05
C VAL A 63 7.15 -3.68 5.41
N ALA A 64 8.15 -4.57 5.29
CA ALA A 64 7.97 -5.87 4.66
C ALA A 64 7.05 -6.79 5.49
N PRO A 65 7.19 -6.93 6.82
CA PRO A 65 6.21 -7.61 7.65
C PRO A 65 4.79 -7.06 7.51
N MET A 66 4.60 -5.73 7.49
CA MET A 66 3.28 -5.13 7.32
C MET A 66 2.61 -5.53 6.00
N ALA A 67 3.37 -5.63 4.90
CA ALA A 67 2.85 -6.06 3.61
C ALA A 67 2.36 -7.51 3.63
N GLU A 68 3.07 -8.41 4.34
CA GLU A 68 2.66 -9.81 4.51
C GLU A 68 1.41 -9.94 5.38
N LEU A 69 1.37 -9.24 6.51
CA LEU A 69 0.23 -9.23 7.42
C LEU A 69 -1.03 -8.64 6.75
N SER A 70 -0.87 -7.61 5.92
CA SER A 70 -1.95 -7.06 5.08
C SER A 70 -2.58 -8.14 4.19
N ARG A 71 -1.76 -8.95 3.53
CA ARG A 71 -2.26 -10.03 2.66
C ARG A 71 -3.08 -11.07 3.42
N ALA A 72 -2.64 -11.46 4.61
CA ALA A 72 -3.37 -12.41 5.46
C ALA A 72 -4.77 -11.89 5.79
N ILE A 73 -4.89 -10.62 6.18
CA ILE A 73 -6.18 -10.01 6.51
C ILE A 73 -7.06 -9.92 5.27
N VAL A 74 -6.56 -9.31 4.18
CA VAL A 74 -7.33 -9.07 2.96
C VAL A 74 -7.90 -10.37 2.39
N TYR A 75 -7.10 -11.42 2.30
CA TYR A 75 -7.57 -12.67 1.71
C TYR A 75 -8.50 -13.45 2.65
N ALA A 76 -8.24 -13.47 3.95
CA ALA A 76 -9.14 -14.11 4.90
C ALA A 76 -10.54 -13.44 4.91
N GLU A 77 -10.57 -12.11 4.95
CA GLU A 77 -11.82 -11.34 4.94
C GLU A 77 -12.55 -11.43 3.60
N ALA A 78 -11.83 -11.36 2.47
CA ALA A 78 -12.41 -11.56 1.14
C ALA A 78 -13.07 -12.95 1.02
N THR A 79 -12.39 -14.00 1.51
CA THR A 79 -12.95 -15.36 1.50
C THR A 79 -14.15 -15.47 2.45
N ALA A 80 -14.11 -14.87 3.62
CA ALA A 80 -15.22 -14.87 4.56
C ALA A 80 -16.47 -14.21 3.96
N LEU A 81 -16.30 -13.07 3.29
CA LEU A 81 -17.39 -12.33 2.66
C LEU A 81 -17.95 -13.04 1.43
N HIS A 82 -17.08 -13.52 0.54
CA HIS A 82 -17.47 -14.06 -0.76
C HIS A 82 -17.63 -15.58 -0.78
N GLY A 83 -17.28 -16.29 0.29
CA GLY A 83 -17.18 -17.76 0.29
C GLY A 83 -18.47 -18.50 -0.07
N ALA A 84 -19.63 -17.99 0.33
CA ALA A 84 -20.92 -18.59 -0.05
C ALA A 84 -21.14 -18.49 -1.58
N TRP A 85 -20.91 -17.32 -2.15
CA TRP A 85 -21.08 -17.07 -3.58
C TRP A 85 -20.04 -17.80 -4.42
N LEU A 86 -18.80 -17.88 -3.95
CA LEU A 86 -17.73 -18.62 -4.62
C LEU A 86 -18.06 -20.14 -4.74
N ARG A 87 -18.76 -20.69 -3.76
CA ARG A 87 -19.22 -22.11 -3.82
C ARG A 87 -20.44 -22.28 -4.72
N GLN A 88 -21.40 -21.35 -4.69
CA GLN A 88 -22.67 -21.46 -5.41
C GLN A 88 -22.55 -20.99 -6.86
N ARG A 89 -21.79 -19.95 -7.12
CA ARG A 89 -21.73 -19.24 -8.40
C ARG A 89 -20.29 -18.81 -8.75
N PRO A 90 -19.32 -19.74 -8.82
CA PRO A 90 -17.90 -19.39 -9.03
C PRO A 90 -17.64 -18.70 -10.38
N LEU A 91 -18.50 -18.90 -11.37
CA LEU A 91 -18.36 -18.31 -12.70
C LEU A 91 -18.85 -16.87 -12.81
N ASP A 92 -19.51 -16.34 -11.79
CA ASP A 92 -19.83 -14.91 -11.70
C ASP A 92 -18.57 -14.05 -11.44
N TYR A 93 -17.47 -14.69 -11.06
CA TYR A 93 -16.19 -14.06 -10.82
C TYR A 93 -15.24 -14.29 -11.99
N THR A 94 -14.51 -13.25 -12.40
CA THR A 94 -13.40 -13.45 -13.32
C THR A 94 -12.35 -14.39 -12.72
N PRO A 95 -11.57 -15.13 -13.53
CA PRO A 95 -10.59 -16.09 -13.03
C PRO A 95 -9.62 -15.47 -11.98
N GLN A 96 -9.15 -14.25 -12.22
CA GLN A 96 -8.26 -13.54 -11.29
C GLN A 96 -8.94 -13.25 -9.95
N VAL A 97 -10.15 -12.71 -9.96
CA VAL A 97 -10.89 -12.38 -8.73
C VAL A 97 -11.24 -13.64 -7.96
N ARG A 98 -11.67 -14.70 -8.66
CA ARG A 98 -12.01 -15.98 -8.04
C ARG A 98 -10.83 -16.58 -7.28
N VAL A 99 -9.63 -16.64 -7.90
CA VAL A 99 -8.42 -17.17 -7.26
C VAL A 99 -8.06 -16.32 -6.02
N ARG A 100 -8.03 -15.01 -6.16
CA ARG A 100 -7.71 -14.11 -5.05
C ARG A 100 -8.69 -14.23 -3.88
N ALA A 101 -9.98 -14.22 -4.17
CA ALA A 101 -11.02 -14.33 -3.15
C ALA A 101 -11.08 -15.73 -2.50
N SER A 102 -10.53 -16.75 -3.12
CA SER A 102 -10.43 -18.11 -2.56
C SER A 102 -9.14 -18.34 -1.75
N THR A 103 -8.15 -17.45 -1.83
CA THR A 103 -6.84 -17.64 -1.19
C THR A 103 -6.94 -17.74 0.32
N GLY A 104 -7.90 -17.05 0.94
CA GLY A 104 -8.12 -17.08 2.38
C GLY A 104 -8.53 -18.45 2.93
N LEU A 105 -9.00 -19.40 2.08
CA LEU A 105 -9.27 -20.78 2.52
C LEU A 105 -8.00 -21.50 3.03
N GLY A 106 -6.83 -21.09 2.59
CA GLY A 106 -5.55 -21.65 3.03
C GLY A 106 -4.89 -20.88 4.19
N ILE A 107 -5.50 -19.81 4.69
CA ILE A 107 -4.93 -19.01 5.78
C ILE A 107 -5.39 -19.59 7.12
N PRO A 108 -4.47 -20.07 7.99
CA PRO A 108 -4.83 -20.51 9.33
C PRO A 108 -5.43 -19.36 10.15
N ALA A 109 -6.43 -19.67 10.98
CA ALA A 109 -7.06 -18.68 11.85
C ALA A 109 -6.04 -18.00 12.80
N SER A 110 -5.01 -18.73 13.24
CA SER A 110 -3.92 -18.17 14.07
C SER A 110 -3.16 -17.07 13.35
N VAL A 111 -2.86 -17.23 12.06
CA VAL A 111 -2.16 -16.22 11.24
C VAL A 111 -3.04 -14.97 11.07
N TYR A 112 -4.33 -15.14 10.81
CA TYR A 112 -5.27 -14.01 10.72
C TYR A 112 -5.36 -13.24 12.05
N LEU A 113 -5.53 -13.96 13.17
CA LEU A 113 -5.62 -13.34 14.48
C LEU A 113 -4.32 -12.63 14.88
N GLU A 114 -3.17 -13.24 14.63
CA GLU A 114 -1.85 -12.61 14.87
C GLU A 114 -1.71 -11.34 14.03
N SER A 115 -2.13 -11.37 12.77
CA SER A 115 -2.12 -10.18 11.90
C SER A 115 -2.98 -9.04 12.45
N LEU A 116 -4.11 -9.33 13.06
CA LEU A 116 -4.94 -8.32 13.71
C LEU A 116 -4.31 -7.78 14.99
N LEU A 117 -3.72 -8.64 15.81
CA LEU A 117 -3.09 -8.25 17.10
C LEU A 117 -1.87 -7.35 16.88
N LEU A 118 -1.07 -7.61 15.86
CA LEU A 118 0.12 -6.84 15.54
C LEU A 118 -0.17 -5.47 14.93
N ARG A 119 -1.39 -5.23 14.44
CA ARG A 119 -1.73 -3.99 13.72
C ARG A 119 -1.51 -2.73 14.56
N MET A 120 -2.03 -2.68 15.79
CA MET A 120 -1.89 -1.50 16.65
C MET A 120 -0.45 -1.24 17.09
N PRO A 121 0.33 -2.23 17.58
CA PRO A 121 1.74 -2.03 17.88
C PRO A 121 2.56 -1.51 16.70
N LEU A 122 2.36 -2.06 15.50
CA LEU A 122 3.06 -1.64 14.29
C LEU A 122 2.64 -0.25 13.84
N LEU A 123 1.35 0.10 13.92
CA LEU A 123 0.86 1.46 13.64
C LEU A 123 1.47 2.48 14.61
N GLN A 124 1.48 2.19 15.89
CA GLN A 124 2.06 3.09 16.91
C GLN A 124 3.56 3.30 16.66
N ARG A 125 4.28 2.24 16.34
CA ARG A 125 5.70 2.32 16.00
C ARG A 125 5.92 3.13 14.73
N PHE A 126 5.18 2.85 13.67
CA PHE A 126 5.24 3.60 12.41
C PHE A 126 4.99 5.10 12.64
N VAL A 127 3.90 5.45 13.31
CA VAL A 127 3.55 6.86 13.58
C VAL A 127 4.64 7.52 14.44
N GLY A 128 5.10 6.86 15.50
CA GLY A 128 6.12 7.40 16.41
C GLY A 128 7.48 7.60 15.76
N GLU A 129 7.94 6.65 14.94
CA GLU A 129 9.26 6.73 14.31
C GLU A 129 9.28 7.58 13.04
N VAL A 130 8.22 7.55 12.23
CA VAL A 130 8.14 8.27 10.95
C VAL A 130 7.69 9.71 11.17
N PHE A 131 6.52 9.93 11.78
CA PHE A 131 5.94 11.27 11.89
C PHE A 131 6.50 12.13 13.05
N SER A 132 7.41 11.59 13.84
CA SER A 132 8.26 12.45 14.69
C SER A 132 9.30 13.22 13.85
N ARG A 133 9.67 12.72 12.68
CA ARG A 133 10.72 13.26 11.83
C ARG A 133 10.20 14.02 10.61
N CYS A 134 9.03 13.68 10.09
CA CYS A 134 8.43 14.34 8.93
C CYS A 134 6.93 14.59 9.18
N ASP A 135 6.34 15.43 8.35
CA ASP A 135 4.91 15.78 8.43
C ASP A 135 4.10 14.95 7.41
N VAL A 136 4.73 14.59 6.30
CA VAL A 136 4.18 13.72 5.26
C VAL A 136 5.27 12.77 4.74
N LEU A 137 4.85 11.62 4.22
CA LEU A 137 5.73 10.63 3.60
C LEU A 137 5.53 10.68 2.08
N HIS A 138 6.63 10.76 1.33
CA HIS A 138 6.62 10.74 -0.13
C HIS A 138 7.17 9.41 -0.64
N SER A 139 6.34 8.65 -1.33
CA SER A 139 6.72 7.36 -1.91
C SER A 139 5.99 7.12 -3.23
N PRO A 140 6.56 6.37 -4.18
CA PRO A 140 5.85 6.01 -5.40
C PRO A 140 4.67 5.08 -5.06
N THR A 141 3.51 5.32 -5.65
CA THR A 141 2.34 4.44 -5.50
C THR A 141 2.59 3.08 -6.16
N LEU A 142 3.20 3.10 -7.34
CA LEU A 142 3.62 1.91 -8.07
C LEU A 142 5.14 1.96 -8.29
N PRO A 143 5.85 0.84 -8.17
CA PRO A 143 7.27 0.79 -8.48
C PRO A 143 7.57 0.67 -9.99
N ILE A 144 6.54 0.53 -10.81
CA ILE A 144 6.60 0.35 -12.26
C ILE A 144 5.67 1.35 -12.96
N PRO A 145 5.90 1.70 -14.22
CA PRO A 145 4.92 2.39 -15.04
C PRO A 145 3.59 1.66 -15.05
N VAL A 146 2.49 2.40 -15.24
CA VAL A 146 1.15 1.79 -15.29
C VAL A 146 1.12 0.79 -16.45
N PRO A 147 0.88 -0.50 -16.18
CA PRO A 147 0.85 -1.51 -17.23
C PRO A 147 -0.40 -1.35 -18.09
N ARG A 148 -0.35 -1.87 -19.30
CA ARG A 148 -1.52 -1.96 -20.17
C ARG A 148 -2.53 -2.97 -19.59
N LEU A 149 -3.79 -2.81 -19.96
CA LEU A 149 -4.85 -3.69 -19.48
C LEU A 149 -4.62 -5.17 -19.90
N ASP A 150 -4.16 -5.38 -21.13
CA ASP A 150 -3.83 -6.72 -21.65
C ASP A 150 -2.63 -7.38 -20.94
N GLU A 151 -1.71 -6.60 -20.40
CA GLU A 151 -0.58 -7.10 -19.59
C GLU A 151 -1.01 -7.54 -18.18
N THR A 152 -2.15 -7.07 -17.71
CA THR A 152 -2.67 -7.39 -16.38
C THR A 152 -3.77 -8.45 -16.40
N ASP A 153 -4.36 -8.75 -17.55
CA ASP A 153 -5.35 -9.83 -17.69
C ASP A 153 -4.65 -11.17 -17.93
N VAL A 154 -4.04 -11.69 -16.89
CA VAL A 154 -3.22 -12.92 -16.91
C VAL A 154 -3.97 -14.17 -16.43
N GLY A 155 -5.30 -14.08 -16.26
CA GLY A 155 -6.10 -15.17 -15.73
C GLY A 155 -5.78 -15.51 -14.27
N GLY A 156 -6.12 -16.73 -13.84
CA GLY A 156 -5.95 -17.17 -12.44
C GLY A 156 -4.69 -18.02 -12.20
N GLY A 157 -3.73 -18.01 -13.10
CA GLY A 157 -2.51 -18.83 -13.01
C GLY A 157 -1.36 -18.16 -12.24
N GLY A 158 -0.17 -18.76 -12.31
CA GLY A 158 1.03 -18.28 -11.61
C GLY A 158 1.43 -16.85 -11.95
N ALA A 159 1.20 -16.40 -13.19
CA ALA A 159 1.47 -15.02 -13.62
C ALA A 159 0.68 -13.97 -12.83
N LEU A 160 -0.51 -14.33 -12.29
CA LEU A 160 -1.32 -13.44 -11.46
C LEU A 160 -0.54 -12.94 -10.24
N TRP A 161 0.15 -13.81 -9.54
CA TRP A 161 0.88 -13.42 -8.33
C TRP A 161 2.09 -12.55 -8.64
N ALA A 162 2.76 -12.81 -9.76
CA ALA A 162 3.88 -12.00 -10.20
C ALA A 162 3.46 -10.56 -10.53
N ILE A 163 2.34 -10.37 -11.25
CA ILE A 163 1.85 -9.02 -11.57
C ILE A 163 1.27 -8.32 -10.33
N LEU A 164 0.51 -9.04 -9.50
CA LEU A 164 -0.06 -8.47 -8.28
C LEU A 164 1.02 -8.00 -7.31
N SER A 165 2.08 -8.81 -7.08
CA SER A 165 3.16 -8.40 -6.17
C SER A 165 3.81 -7.09 -6.60
N ARG A 166 3.94 -6.85 -7.91
CA ARG A 166 4.46 -5.57 -8.44
C ARG A 166 3.46 -4.42 -8.26
N LEU A 167 2.16 -4.66 -8.53
CA LEU A 167 1.14 -3.60 -8.48
C LEU A 167 0.82 -3.13 -7.06
N VAL A 168 0.90 -4.02 -6.06
CA VAL A 168 0.52 -3.68 -4.68
C VAL A 168 1.72 -3.48 -3.75
N HIS A 169 2.95 -3.62 -4.25
CA HIS A 169 4.16 -3.59 -3.42
C HIS A 169 4.18 -2.39 -2.46
N ASN A 170 4.08 -1.20 -3.00
CA ASN A 170 4.22 0.02 -2.22
C ASN A 170 2.96 0.39 -1.40
N THR A 171 1.79 -0.10 -1.79
CA THR A 171 0.53 0.23 -1.10
C THR A 171 0.16 -0.79 -0.02
N ALA A 172 0.65 -2.02 -0.10
CA ALA A 172 0.30 -3.08 0.84
C ALA A 172 0.63 -2.75 2.31
N PRO A 173 1.80 -2.17 2.66
CA PRO A 173 2.10 -1.77 4.03
C PRO A 173 1.11 -0.74 4.59
N PHE A 174 0.74 0.26 3.80
CA PHE A 174 -0.20 1.31 4.22
C PHE A 174 -1.65 0.79 4.33
N ASN A 175 -2.03 -0.19 3.53
CA ASN A 175 -3.33 -0.85 3.66
C ASN A 175 -3.44 -1.68 4.95
N TYR A 176 -2.32 -2.04 5.56
CA TYR A 176 -2.29 -2.73 6.84
C TYR A 176 -2.49 -1.76 8.01
N LEU A 177 -1.90 -0.57 7.95
CA LEU A 177 -1.97 0.44 9.02
C LEU A 177 -3.34 1.14 9.04
#